data_4784eed3e915b8764967f9223e8af351
#
_entry.id   4784eed3e915b8764967f9223e8af351
#
_cell.length_a   1.000
_cell.length_b   1.000
_cell.length_c   1.000
_cell.angle_alpha   90.00
_cell.angle_beta   90.00
_cell.angle_gamma   90.00
#
_symmetry.space_group_name_H-M   'P 1'
#
loop_
_entity.id
_entity.type
_entity.pdbx_description
1 polymer ?
#
loop_
_entity_poly.entity_id
_entity_poly.type
_entity_poly.pdbx_seq_one_letter_code
_entity_poly.pdbx_strand_id
1 'polypeptide(L)'
;MRGASAALLAALAPVAFAQDAPVAAADACRAVEADSERLACYDAVFGRDRASAEQADEAAEQARQAKQEIEAYENFRRQALPPTERAREAIGELFQAEDGPEALAARIANSGKGSLLDSRWELARDSKLGVFNFRAYKPVYLLPAFFTSDVNATPQSPNPDNTVTEPLALDDVETKFQISFKTKALENLFGDNGDVWMAYTQSSRWQVYNGDNSRPFRETNYEPEILLVFRNGYRLGGWHGRMASIGINHQSNGRSDPFSRSWNRVIGTVALDRDNWALTLRPWWRVPDGSDDDNPDIEDYMGRGDLTLVHTRGGHELALMARHTLRGGEDSRGALQFDWGFPINRTLRGHVQVFDGYGESLIDYNHRATYVGLGISLMEWF
;
A
#
# COMPACT_ATOMS: atom_id res chain seq x y z
N MET A 1 69.38 -36.08 57.35
CA MET A 1 69.39 -37.01 56.21
C MET A 1 68.35 -36.53 55.19
N ARG A 2 68.77 -36.31 54.06
CA ARG A 2 68.26 -35.72 52.82
C ARG A 2 66.86 -36.29 52.44
N GLY A 3 65.88 -35.38 52.23
CA GLY A 3 64.61 -35.65 51.60
C GLY A 3 64.45 -34.77 50.38
N ALA A 4 64.30 -35.35 49.22
CA ALA A 4 64.20 -34.69 47.89
C ALA A 4 62.79 -34.14 47.68
N SER A 5 62.73 -32.84 47.31
CA SER A 5 61.52 -32.21 46.80
C SER A 5 61.39 -32.50 45.32
N ALA A 6 60.30 -33.12 44.88
CA ALA A 6 59.94 -33.25 43.49
C ALA A 6 59.02 -32.08 43.12
N ALA A 7 59.51 -31.20 42.25
CA ALA A 7 58.75 -30.13 41.64
C ALA A 7 57.90 -30.66 40.47
N LEU A 8 56.59 -30.54 40.56
CA LEU A 8 55.66 -30.87 39.49
C LEU A 8 55.54 -29.65 38.58
N LEU A 9 56.15 -29.68 37.41
CA LEU A 9 55.91 -28.71 36.33
C LEU A 9 54.61 -29.07 35.62
N ALA A 10 53.56 -28.31 35.88
CA ALA A 10 52.34 -28.34 35.07
C ALA A 10 52.59 -27.63 33.76
N ALA A 11 52.64 -28.37 32.65
CA ALA A 11 52.64 -27.84 31.32
C ALA A 11 51.27 -27.23 30.97
N LEU A 12 51.21 -25.93 30.91
CA LEU A 12 50.08 -25.19 30.30
C LEU A 12 50.17 -25.37 28.80
N ALA A 13 49.32 -26.23 28.21
CA ALA A 13 49.10 -26.24 26.77
C ALA A 13 48.33 -24.98 26.36
N PRO A 14 48.72 -24.28 25.28
CA PRO A 14 47.96 -23.16 24.80
C PRO A 14 46.62 -23.67 24.26
N VAL A 15 45.51 -23.12 24.78
CA VAL A 15 44.18 -23.29 24.21
C VAL A 15 44.21 -22.50 22.89
N ALA A 16 44.28 -23.20 21.77
CA ALA A 16 44.11 -22.62 20.47
C ALA A 16 42.64 -22.20 20.33
N PHE A 17 42.41 -20.90 20.27
CA PHE A 17 41.12 -20.37 19.84
C PHE A 17 41.00 -20.59 18.32
N ALA A 18 40.44 -21.72 17.92
CA ALA A 18 40.03 -21.98 16.54
C ALA A 18 38.62 -21.43 16.30
N GLN A 19 38.49 -20.10 16.15
CA GLN A 19 37.18 -19.47 15.87
C GLN A 19 37.21 -18.42 14.74
N ASP A 20 38.31 -18.19 14.05
CA ASP A 20 38.35 -17.16 12.99
C ASP A 20 38.22 -17.71 11.55
N ALA A 21 38.34 -19.02 11.35
CA ALA A 21 38.31 -19.62 10.00
C ALA A 21 36.92 -19.54 9.30
N PRO A 22 35.78 -19.76 9.99
CA PRO A 22 34.47 -19.68 9.32
C PRO A 22 34.06 -18.28 8.89
N VAL A 23 34.44 -17.24 9.63
CA VAL A 23 34.06 -15.86 9.33
C VAL A 23 34.80 -15.32 8.10
N ALA A 24 36.10 -15.59 8.00
CA ALA A 24 36.89 -15.20 6.84
C ALA A 24 36.46 -15.92 5.54
N ALA A 25 36.02 -17.18 5.65
CA ALA A 25 35.48 -17.94 4.52
C ALA A 25 34.09 -17.44 4.10
N ALA A 26 33.25 -17.02 5.07
CA ALA A 26 31.94 -16.43 4.78
C ALA A 26 32.04 -15.08 4.06
N ASP A 27 33.07 -14.28 4.34
CA ASP A 27 33.29 -13.01 3.65
C ASP A 27 33.63 -13.21 2.15
N ALA A 28 34.30 -14.32 1.80
CA ALA A 28 34.54 -14.67 0.39
C ALA A 28 33.24 -14.97 -0.37
N CYS A 29 32.23 -15.51 0.29
CA CYS A 29 30.93 -15.77 -0.32
C CYS A 29 30.18 -14.49 -0.73
N ARG A 30 30.45 -13.35 -0.09
CA ARG A 30 29.84 -12.05 -0.44
C ARG A 30 30.23 -11.58 -1.84
N ALA A 31 31.38 -12.01 -2.36
CA ALA A 31 31.85 -11.63 -3.69
C ALA A 31 31.19 -12.43 -4.83
N VAL A 32 30.38 -13.44 -4.51
CA VAL A 32 29.70 -14.26 -5.52
C VAL A 32 28.44 -13.52 -5.98
N GLU A 33 28.37 -13.20 -7.29
CA GLU A 33 27.27 -12.39 -7.86
C GLU A 33 25.96 -13.18 -7.99
N ALA A 34 26.02 -14.47 -8.36
CA ALA A 34 24.84 -15.29 -8.51
C ALA A 34 24.27 -15.73 -7.16
N ASP A 35 22.99 -15.42 -6.86
CA ASP A 35 22.37 -15.69 -5.58
C ASP A 35 22.37 -17.17 -5.18
N SER A 36 22.14 -18.07 -6.13
CA SER A 36 22.16 -19.52 -5.89
C SER A 36 23.56 -20.04 -5.54
N GLU A 37 24.61 -19.52 -6.22
CA GLU A 37 25.99 -19.88 -5.95
C GLU A 37 26.49 -19.27 -4.63
N ARG A 38 26.06 -18.04 -4.33
CA ARG A 38 26.35 -17.39 -3.05
C ARG A 38 25.73 -18.16 -1.88
N LEU A 39 24.48 -18.62 -2.02
CA LEU A 39 23.83 -19.45 -1.01
C LEU A 39 24.57 -20.79 -0.83
N ALA A 40 24.92 -21.46 -1.93
CA ALA A 40 25.69 -22.70 -1.87
C ALA A 40 27.06 -22.52 -1.21
N CYS A 41 27.72 -21.38 -1.45
CA CYS A 41 28.96 -21.03 -0.78
C CYS A 41 28.77 -20.89 0.74
N TYR A 42 27.74 -20.17 1.21
CA TYR A 42 27.44 -20.09 2.63
C TYR A 42 27.07 -21.44 3.24
N ASP A 43 26.26 -22.25 2.56
CA ASP A 43 25.92 -23.60 3.02
C ASP A 43 27.17 -24.49 3.20
N ALA A 44 28.13 -24.39 2.31
CA ALA A 44 29.41 -25.10 2.42
C ALA A 44 30.29 -24.59 3.59
N VAL A 45 30.31 -23.25 3.80
CA VAL A 45 31.11 -22.64 4.89
C VAL A 45 30.54 -22.95 6.27
N PHE A 46 29.20 -22.95 6.40
CA PHE A 46 28.52 -23.21 7.68
C PHE A 46 28.16 -24.69 7.90
N GLY A 47 28.63 -25.58 7.00
CA GLY A 47 28.47 -27.03 7.16
C GLY A 47 27.02 -27.48 7.11
N ARG A 48 26.16 -26.82 6.31
CA ARG A 48 24.78 -27.23 6.11
C ARG A 48 24.77 -28.55 5.31
N ASP A 49 24.57 -29.65 5.99
CA ASP A 49 24.54 -30.98 5.41
C ASP A 49 23.25 -31.18 4.60
N ARG A 50 23.32 -31.83 3.43
CA ARG A 50 22.14 -32.14 2.60
C ARG A 50 21.09 -32.96 3.38
N ALA A 51 21.55 -33.88 4.25
CA ALA A 51 20.67 -34.66 5.09
C ALA A 51 19.86 -33.76 6.07
N SER A 52 20.47 -32.72 6.63
CA SER A 52 19.76 -31.76 7.51
C SER A 52 18.80 -30.88 6.75
N ALA A 53 19.06 -30.59 5.47
CA ALA A 53 18.13 -29.84 4.60
C ALA A 53 16.88 -30.66 4.25
N GLU A 54 17.04 -31.93 3.90
CA GLU A 54 15.92 -32.85 3.63
C GLU A 54 15.05 -33.04 4.90
N GLN A 55 15.65 -33.20 6.06
CA GLN A 55 14.92 -33.31 7.34
C GLN A 55 14.19 -32.00 7.68
N ALA A 56 14.78 -30.85 7.39
CA ALA A 56 14.11 -29.55 7.60
C ALA A 56 12.94 -29.36 6.61
N ASP A 57 13.06 -29.80 5.39
CA ASP A 57 12.01 -29.75 4.39
C ASP A 57 10.84 -30.70 4.72
N GLU A 58 11.15 -31.92 5.19
CA GLU A 58 10.15 -32.86 5.71
C GLU A 58 9.42 -32.32 6.96
N ALA A 59 10.16 -31.74 7.90
CA ALA A 59 9.57 -31.11 9.09
C ALA A 59 8.68 -29.91 8.72
N ALA A 60 9.10 -29.09 7.74
CA ALA A 60 8.31 -27.98 7.23
C ALA A 60 7.03 -28.46 6.53
N GLU A 61 7.10 -29.59 5.81
CA GLU A 61 5.92 -30.18 5.17
C GLU A 61 4.94 -30.75 6.20
N GLN A 62 5.45 -31.48 7.19
CA GLN A 62 4.63 -31.98 8.31
C GLN A 62 3.98 -30.84 9.10
N ALA A 63 4.71 -29.73 9.35
CA ALA A 63 4.16 -28.56 10.00
C ALA A 63 3.06 -27.89 9.17
N ARG A 64 3.23 -27.83 7.84
CA ARG A 64 2.20 -27.34 6.91
C ARG A 64 0.94 -28.21 6.94
N GLN A 65 1.10 -29.53 6.90
CA GLN A 65 -0.01 -30.47 6.94
C GLN A 65 -0.78 -30.38 8.28
N ALA A 66 -0.05 -30.37 9.40
CA ALA A 66 -0.66 -30.20 10.72
C ALA A 66 -1.42 -28.86 10.85
N LYS A 67 -0.86 -27.78 10.31
CA LYS A 67 -1.54 -26.49 10.28
C LYS A 67 -2.82 -26.54 9.43
N GLN A 68 -2.79 -27.18 8.26
CA GLN A 68 -3.97 -27.34 7.41
C GLN A 68 -5.08 -28.16 8.09
N GLU A 69 -4.72 -29.20 8.83
CA GLU A 69 -5.67 -30.00 9.60
C GLU A 69 -6.32 -29.20 10.72
N ILE A 70 -5.54 -28.40 11.45
CA ILE A 70 -6.05 -27.50 12.51
C ILE A 70 -7.00 -26.46 11.90
N GLU A 71 -6.59 -25.79 10.81
CA GLU A 71 -7.42 -24.81 10.12
C GLU A 71 -8.72 -25.42 9.56
N ALA A 72 -8.66 -26.63 9.02
CA ALA A 72 -9.83 -27.34 8.54
C ALA A 72 -10.80 -27.68 9.69
N TYR A 73 -10.29 -28.11 10.83
CA TYR A 73 -11.08 -28.38 12.03
C TYR A 73 -11.71 -27.11 12.59
N GLU A 74 -10.97 -26.03 12.70
CA GLU A 74 -11.49 -24.73 13.17
C GLU A 74 -12.55 -24.17 12.23
N ASN A 75 -12.34 -24.25 10.91
CA ASN A 75 -13.34 -23.85 9.92
C ASN A 75 -14.61 -24.69 10.01
N PHE A 76 -14.48 -26.00 10.21
CA PHE A 76 -15.64 -26.88 10.43
C PHE A 76 -16.39 -26.50 11.71
N ARG A 77 -15.67 -26.26 12.80
CA ARG A 77 -16.23 -25.80 14.08
C ARG A 77 -16.96 -24.46 13.91
N ARG A 78 -16.33 -23.47 13.25
CA ARG A 78 -16.94 -22.16 13.00
C ARG A 78 -18.20 -22.24 12.14
N GLN A 79 -18.22 -23.10 11.13
CA GLN A 79 -19.41 -23.29 10.29
C GLN A 79 -20.59 -23.91 11.05
N ALA A 80 -20.31 -24.69 12.08
CA ALA A 80 -21.33 -25.31 12.94
C ALA A 80 -21.96 -24.31 13.95
N LEU A 81 -21.32 -23.15 14.18
CA LEU A 81 -21.84 -22.14 15.11
C LEU A 81 -22.98 -21.32 14.50
N PRO A 82 -23.98 -20.89 15.30
CA PRO A 82 -24.97 -19.91 14.87
C PRO A 82 -24.34 -18.60 14.39
N PRO A 83 -24.97 -17.84 13.46
CA PRO A 83 -24.41 -16.60 12.92
C PRO A 83 -24.05 -15.56 13.98
N THR A 84 -24.82 -15.47 15.06
CA THR A 84 -24.59 -14.56 16.19
C THR A 84 -23.37 -14.93 17.03
N GLU A 85 -23.12 -16.22 17.20
CA GLU A 85 -21.94 -16.72 17.92
C GLU A 85 -20.67 -16.59 17.06
N ARG A 86 -20.78 -16.83 15.75
CA ARG A 86 -19.68 -16.55 14.81
C ARG A 86 -19.22 -15.09 14.84
N ALA A 87 -20.18 -14.16 14.83
CA ALA A 87 -19.89 -12.74 14.95
C ALA A 87 -19.25 -12.40 16.30
N ARG A 88 -19.72 -13.03 17.39
CA ARG A 88 -19.18 -12.81 18.74
C ARG A 88 -17.77 -13.38 18.90
N GLU A 89 -17.50 -14.55 18.32
CA GLU A 89 -16.16 -15.17 18.31
C GLU A 89 -15.19 -14.33 17.48
N ALA A 90 -15.61 -13.88 16.28
CA ALA A 90 -14.80 -12.98 15.44
C ALA A 90 -14.49 -11.64 16.13
N ILE A 91 -15.46 -11.07 16.85
CA ILE A 91 -15.23 -9.84 17.65
C ILE A 91 -14.30 -10.14 18.84
N GLY A 92 -14.43 -11.31 19.49
CA GLY A 92 -13.55 -11.74 20.59
C GLY A 92 -12.10 -11.92 20.13
N GLU A 93 -11.88 -12.50 18.95
CA GLU A 93 -10.55 -12.66 18.33
C GLU A 93 -9.88 -11.31 17.99
N LEU A 94 -10.65 -10.25 17.71
CA LEU A 94 -10.11 -8.90 17.49
C LEU A 94 -9.37 -8.32 18.70
N PHE A 95 -9.65 -8.81 19.90
CA PHE A 95 -9.08 -8.31 21.14
C PHE A 95 -8.11 -9.30 21.82
N GLN A 96 -7.89 -10.48 21.23
CA GLN A 96 -6.94 -11.45 21.74
C GLN A 96 -5.64 -11.36 20.92
N ALA A 97 -4.59 -10.82 21.51
CA ALA A 97 -3.24 -10.87 20.97
C ALA A 97 -2.70 -12.30 21.18
N GLU A 98 -3.09 -13.25 20.31
CA GLU A 98 -2.68 -14.66 20.44
C GLU A 98 -1.30 -14.98 19.88
N ASP A 99 -0.63 -14.01 19.25
CA ASP A 99 0.67 -14.28 18.66
C ASP A 99 1.79 -13.94 19.65
N GLY A 100 2.50 -14.97 20.08
CA GLY A 100 3.75 -14.80 20.81
C GLY A 100 4.77 -13.98 19.99
N PRO A 101 5.81 -13.40 20.66
CA PRO A 101 6.83 -12.57 20.00
C PRO A 101 7.48 -13.20 18.77
N GLU A 102 7.61 -14.54 18.75
CA GLU A 102 8.20 -15.29 17.63
C GLU A 102 7.30 -15.33 16.39
N ALA A 103 5.99 -15.49 16.57
CA ALA A 103 5.04 -15.49 15.46
C ALA A 103 4.93 -14.09 14.84
N LEU A 104 4.92 -13.05 15.67
CA LEU A 104 4.96 -11.67 15.21
C LEU A 104 6.26 -11.36 14.46
N ALA A 105 7.42 -11.81 14.97
CA ALA A 105 8.70 -11.65 14.31
C ALA A 105 8.76 -12.36 12.94
N ALA A 106 8.21 -13.58 12.84
CA ALA A 106 8.11 -14.31 11.58
C ALA A 106 7.19 -13.60 10.56
N ARG A 107 6.06 -13.07 11.01
CA ARG A 107 5.16 -12.27 10.17
C ARG A 107 5.82 -10.97 9.68
N ILE A 108 6.51 -10.25 10.57
CA ILE A 108 7.28 -9.06 10.20
C ILE A 108 8.38 -9.42 9.20
N ALA A 109 9.09 -10.53 9.39
CA ALA A 109 10.14 -11.00 8.49
C ALA A 109 9.61 -11.38 7.09
N ASN A 110 8.33 -11.79 6.98
CA ASN A 110 7.67 -12.12 5.72
C ASN A 110 6.89 -10.96 5.11
N SER A 111 6.69 -9.88 5.84
CA SER A 111 6.01 -8.69 5.33
C SER A 111 6.80 -8.06 4.20
N GLY A 112 6.10 -7.63 3.15
CA GLY A 112 6.73 -7.04 1.97
C GLY A 112 7.42 -8.04 1.03
N LYS A 113 7.30 -9.35 1.28
CA LYS A 113 7.76 -10.41 0.38
C LYS A 113 6.65 -10.82 -0.59
N GLY A 114 7.04 -11.38 -1.71
CA GLY A 114 6.12 -11.84 -2.75
C GLY A 114 6.03 -10.86 -3.91
N SER A 115 4.94 -10.91 -4.66
CA SER A 115 4.69 -9.97 -5.75
C SER A 115 4.34 -8.58 -5.21
N LEU A 116 4.33 -7.58 -6.09
CA LEU A 116 4.00 -6.19 -5.70
C LEU A 116 2.65 -6.10 -4.97
N LEU A 117 1.62 -6.76 -5.53
CA LEU A 117 0.28 -6.75 -4.93
C LEU A 117 0.20 -7.59 -3.65
N ASP A 118 0.85 -8.74 -3.60
CA ASP A 118 0.87 -9.60 -2.41
C ASP A 118 1.50 -8.87 -1.23
N SER A 119 2.64 -8.21 -1.45
CA SER A 119 3.35 -7.45 -0.42
C SER A 119 2.54 -6.26 0.09
N ARG A 120 1.77 -5.61 -0.79
CA ARG A 120 1.00 -4.41 -0.46
C ARG A 120 -0.32 -4.71 0.25
N TRP A 121 -0.95 -5.86 -0.09
CA TRP A 121 -2.29 -6.20 0.37
C TRP A 121 -2.31 -7.42 1.30
N GLU A 122 -1.14 -7.99 1.63
CA GLU A 122 -1.04 -9.19 2.48
C GLU A 122 -1.94 -10.33 1.98
N LEU A 123 -1.89 -10.59 0.67
CA LEU A 123 -2.79 -11.56 0.03
C LEU A 123 -2.37 -13.00 0.31
N ALA A 124 -1.07 -13.27 0.41
CA ALA A 124 -0.55 -14.58 0.76
C ALA A 124 -0.81 -14.88 2.24
N ARG A 125 -1.06 -16.14 2.56
CA ARG A 125 -1.35 -16.58 3.95
C ARG A 125 -0.23 -16.27 4.92
N ASP A 126 1.01 -16.45 4.50
CA ASP A 126 2.23 -16.26 5.29
C ASP A 126 2.69 -14.80 5.36
N SER A 127 2.09 -13.90 4.56
CA SER A 127 2.37 -12.47 4.59
C SER A 127 1.40 -11.66 5.45
N LYS A 128 0.33 -12.28 5.97
CA LYS A 128 -0.67 -11.61 6.80
C LYS A 128 -0.08 -11.21 8.15
N LEU A 129 -0.20 -9.93 8.51
CA LEU A 129 0.30 -9.37 9.78
C LEU A 129 -0.77 -9.23 10.85
N GLY A 130 -1.98 -9.74 10.59
CA GLY A 130 -3.12 -9.57 11.48
C GLY A 130 -3.81 -8.22 11.30
N VAL A 131 -4.74 -7.94 12.20
CA VAL A 131 -5.62 -6.77 12.17
C VAL A 131 -5.00 -5.55 12.85
N PHE A 132 -5.52 -4.35 12.53
CA PHE A 132 -5.13 -3.05 13.10
C PHE A 132 -3.65 -2.66 12.95
N ASN A 133 -2.95 -3.26 11.98
CA ASN A 133 -1.62 -2.83 11.58
C ASN A 133 -1.74 -1.81 10.43
N PHE A 134 -1.17 -0.61 10.62
CA PHE A 134 -1.21 0.44 9.60
C PHE A 134 -0.26 0.13 8.45
N ARG A 135 -0.76 0.33 7.22
CA ARG A 135 -0.06 0.15 5.95
C ARG A 135 -0.25 1.38 5.07
N ALA A 136 0.72 1.66 4.23
CA ALA A 136 0.51 2.64 3.16
C ALA A 136 -0.59 2.15 2.21
N TYR A 137 -1.43 3.07 1.74
CA TYR A 137 -2.53 2.79 0.80
C TYR A 137 -2.26 3.39 -0.58
N LYS A 138 -2.27 4.72 -0.68
CA LYS A 138 -1.84 5.49 -1.84
C LYS A 138 -0.50 6.17 -1.52
N PRO A 139 0.20 6.78 -2.47
CA PRO A 139 1.45 7.49 -2.21
C PRO A 139 1.32 8.55 -1.11
N VAL A 140 2.34 8.67 -0.27
CA VAL A 140 2.46 9.72 0.76
C VAL A 140 3.59 10.66 0.34
N TYR A 141 3.24 11.90 0.01
CA TYR A 141 4.17 12.87 -0.54
C TYR A 141 3.91 14.30 -0.05
N LEU A 142 4.92 15.13 -0.18
CA LEU A 142 4.89 16.57 -0.06
C LEU A 142 5.52 17.19 -1.31
N LEU A 143 4.74 18.01 -2.03
CA LEU A 143 5.15 18.77 -3.22
C LEU A 143 5.14 20.25 -2.86
N PRO A 144 6.25 20.82 -2.38
CA PRO A 144 6.33 22.25 -2.05
C PRO A 144 6.01 23.14 -3.24
N ALA A 145 6.42 22.75 -4.45
CA ALA A 145 6.07 23.43 -5.68
C ALA A 145 5.07 22.59 -6.46
N PHE A 146 3.82 23.04 -6.48
CA PHE A 146 2.73 22.46 -7.25
C PHE A 146 2.07 23.58 -8.06
N PHE A 147 2.44 23.63 -9.34
CA PHE A 147 2.03 24.67 -10.29
C PHE A 147 0.77 24.24 -11.05
N THR A 148 -0.15 25.19 -11.32
CA THR A 148 -1.29 25.01 -12.23
C THR A 148 -1.19 25.94 -13.44
N SER A 149 -1.54 25.42 -14.62
CA SER A 149 -1.61 26.22 -15.86
C SER A 149 -2.83 27.16 -15.92
N ASP A 150 -3.86 26.86 -15.11
CA ASP A 150 -5.11 27.63 -15.06
C ASP A 150 -5.73 27.52 -13.67
N VAL A 151 -5.91 28.64 -13.00
CA VAL A 151 -6.43 28.72 -11.64
C VAL A 151 -7.95 28.76 -11.68
N ASN A 152 -8.61 27.84 -10.98
CA ASN A 152 -10.05 27.87 -10.80
C ASN A 152 -10.45 28.94 -9.78
N ALA A 153 -10.51 30.19 -10.20
CA ALA A 153 -10.86 31.31 -9.33
C ALA A 153 -12.36 31.37 -9.00
N THR A 154 -13.23 30.77 -9.80
CA THR A 154 -14.67 30.74 -9.61
C THR A 154 -15.24 29.33 -9.76
N PRO A 155 -15.01 28.45 -8.78
CA PRO A 155 -15.53 27.07 -8.82
C PRO A 155 -17.05 27.04 -9.01
N GLN A 156 -17.50 26.22 -9.95
CA GLN A 156 -18.91 26.13 -10.37
C GLN A 156 -19.51 24.76 -10.00
N SER A 157 -20.83 24.75 -9.88
CA SER A 157 -21.66 23.54 -9.81
C SER A 157 -23.01 23.83 -10.48
N PRO A 158 -23.72 22.82 -11.02
CA PRO A 158 -25.13 22.99 -11.42
C PRO A 158 -26.04 23.35 -10.24
N ASN A 159 -25.65 23.02 -9.00
CA ASN A 159 -26.31 23.52 -7.80
C ASN A 159 -25.88 24.99 -7.57
N PRO A 160 -26.81 25.97 -7.63
CA PRO A 160 -26.49 27.38 -7.49
C PRO A 160 -25.93 27.72 -6.10
N ASP A 161 -26.29 26.98 -5.05
CA ASP A 161 -25.77 27.18 -3.69
C ASP A 161 -24.29 26.80 -3.60
N ASN A 162 -23.79 25.97 -4.53
CA ASN A 162 -22.42 25.51 -4.63
C ASN A 162 -21.63 26.18 -5.77
N THR A 163 -22.01 27.41 -6.14
CA THR A 163 -21.38 28.19 -7.22
C THR A 163 -20.76 29.47 -6.66
N VAL A 164 -19.45 29.62 -6.85
CA VAL A 164 -18.70 30.83 -6.45
C VAL A 164 -18.84 31.89 -7.52
N THR A 165 -19.36 33.07 -7.14
CA THR A 165 -19.61 34.19 -8.06
C THR A 165 -18.49 35.23 -8.05
N GLU A 166 -17.81 35.41 -6.91
CA GLU A 166 -16.71 36.37 -6.76
C GLU A 166 -15.37 35.64 -6.96
N PRO A 167 -14.49 36.13 -7.84
CA PRO A 167 -13.21 35.48 -8.06
C PRO A 167 -12.35 35.41 -6.79
N LEU A 168 -11.84 34.24 -6.52
CA LEU A 168 -10.89 33.98 -5.44
C LEU A 168 -9.49 34.51 -5.85
N ALA A 169 -8.84 35.21 -4.94
CA ALA A 169 -7.46 35.66 -5.17
C ALA A 169 -6.50 34.50 -4.83
N LEU A 170 -6.20 33.67 -5.80
CA LEU A 170 -5.36 32.48 -5.67
C LEU A 170 -4.09 32.63 -6.51
N ASP A 171 -2.97 32.10 -6.00
CA ASP A 171 -1.72 31.97 -6.72
C ASP A 171 -1.75 30.68 -7.58
N ASP A 172 -0.99 30.68 -8.67
CA ASP A 172 -0.81 29.55 -9.58
C ASP A 172 0.19 28.48 -9.05
N VAL A 173 0.91 28.80 -7.97
CA VAL A 173 1.80 27.89 -7.27
C VAL A 173 1.33 27.70 -5.83
N GLU A 174 1.17 26.46 -5.45
CA GLU A 174 0.79 26.07 -4.07
C GLU A 174 1.63 24.89 -3.57
N THR A 175 1.48 24.52 -2.33
CA THR A 175 2.03 23.28 -1.80
C THR A 175 0.93 22.23 -1.78
N LYS A 176 1.20 21.05 -2.37
CA LYS A 176 0.31 19.89 -2.31
C LYS A 176 0.93 18.81 -1.43
N PHE A 177 0.14 18.19 -0.56
CA PHE A 177 0.56 16.98 0.15
C PHE A 177 -0.55 15.96 0.26
N GLN A 178 -0.15 14.71 0.37
CA GLN A 178 -1.07 13.57 0.54
C GLN A 178 -0.59 12.68 1.67
N ILE A 179 -1.53 12.30 2.52
CA ILE A 179 -1.37 11.28 3.54
C ILE A 179 -2.36 10.16 3.22
N SER A 180 -1.89 8.93 3.20
CA SER A 180 -2.75 7.79 2.89
C SER A 180 -2.30 6.54 3.59
N PHE A 181 -3.22 5.87 4.26
CA PHE A 181 -2.97 4.62 4.98
C PHE A 181 -4.20 3.72 4.93
N LYS A 182 -3.98 2.46 5.23
CA LYS A 182 -5.03 1.46 5.43
C LYS A 182 -4.68 0.55 6.59
N THR A 183 -5.69 -0.08 7.16
CA THR A 183 -5.55 -1.11 8.17
C THR A 183 -6.56 -2.22 7.92
N LYS A 184 -6.19 -3.44 8.22
CA LYS A 184 -7.10 -4.57 8.13
C LYS A 184 -7.96 -4.61 9.39
N ALA A 185 -9.28 -4.61 9.22
CA ALA A 185 -10.23 -4.69 10.33
C ALA A 185 -10.64 -6.14 10.62
N LEU A 186 -10.79 -6.97 9.57
CA LEU A 186 -11.16 -8.37 9.69
C LEU A 186 -10.36 -9.19 8.68
N GLU A 187 -10.00 -10.41 9.05
CA GLU A 187 -9.33 -11.38 8.17
C GLU A 187 -10.18 -12.62 7.96
N ASN A 188 -10.03 -13.21 6.78
CA ASN A 188 -10.50 -14.56 6.50
C ASN A 188 -12.00 -14.79 6.71
N LEU A 189 -12.85 -13.83 6.32
CA LEU A 189 -14.31 -13.93 6.49
C LEU A 189 -14.92 -15.13 5.77
N PHE A 190 -14.28 -15.63 4.71
CA PHE A 190 -14.75 -16.75 3.89
C PHE A 190 -13.70 -17.88 3.85
N GLY A 191 -13.40 -18.43 5.00
CA GLY A 191 -12.38 -19.46 5.14
C GLY A 191 -10.98 -18.85 5.24
N ASP A 192 -10.17 -18.94 4.18
CA ASP A 192 -8.82 -18.36 4.11
C ASP A 192 -8.75 -17.12 3.22
N ASN A 193 -9.89 -16.53 2.91
CA ASN A 193 -10.02 -15.41 1.98
C ASN A 193 -11.09 -14.41 2.46
N GLY A 194 -11.10 -13.22 1.88
CA GLY A 194 -12.05 -12.17 2.23
C GLY A 194 -11.62 -11.38 3.46
N ASP A 195 -10.75 -10.38 3.27
CA ASP A 195 -10.27 -9.49 4.32
C ASP A 195 -10.98 -8.13 4.21
N VAL A 196 -11.44 -7.59 5.33
CA VAL A 196 -12.00 -6.23 5.38
C VAL A 196 -10.88 -5.26 5.72
N TRP A 197 -10.70 -4.29 4.84
CA TRP A 197 -9.76 -3.18 5.03
C TRP A 197 -10.52 -1.87 5.20
N MET A 198 -10.03 -1.05 6.11
CA MET A 198 -10.38 0.35 6.26
C MET A 198 -9.23 1.19 5.72
N ALA A 199 -9.52 2.13 4.85
CA ALA A 199 -8.52 3.01 4.28
C ALA A 199 -8.94 4.47 4.42
N TYR A 200 -7.95 5.35 4.46
CA TYR A 200 -8.15 6.78 4.52
C TYR A 200 -7.09 7.47 3.68
N THR A 201 -7.55 8.43 2.87
CA THR A 201 -6.66 9.32 2.11
C THR A 201 -7.08 10.76 2.38
N GLN A 202 -6.10 11.60 2.65
CA GLN A 202 -6.27 13.05 2.71
C GLN A 202 -5.28 13.70 1.76
N SER A 203 -5.77 14.62 0.93
CA SER A 203 -4.94 15.35 -0.03
C SER A 203 -5.28 16.83 0.07
N SER A 204 -4.27 17.66 0.38
CA SER A 204 -4.43 19.08 0.69
C SER A 204 -3.64 19.95 -0.28
N ARG A 205 -4.21 21.10 -0.64
CA ARG A 205 -3.61 22.17 -1.44
C ARG A 205 -3.55 23.41 -0.58
N TRP A 206 -2.35 23.88 -0.35
CA TRP A 206 -2.06 24.96 0.58
C TRP A 206 -1.41 26.12 -0.18
N GLN A 207 -2.06 27.27 -0.20
CA GLN A 207 -1.60 28.52 -0.79
C GLN A 207 -0.48 29.16 0.08
N VAL A 208 0.55 28.40 0.39
CA VAL A 208 1.60 28.78 1.36
C VAL A 208 2.35 30.04 0.93
N TYR A 209 2.39 30.34 -0.37
CA TYR A 209 3.07 31.49 -0.96
C TYR A 209 2.17 32.73 -1.02
N ASN A 210 0.85 32.59 -0.91
CA ASN A 210 -0.16 33.66 -0.97
C ASN A 210 -0.21 34.43 0.35
N GLY A 211 0.74 35.35 0.50
CA GLY A 211 0.88 36.16 1.73
C GLY A 211 -0.25 37.15 1.93
N ASP A 212 -0.81 37.68 0.85
CA ASP A 212 -1.87 38.70 0.89
C ASP A 212 -3.19 38.15 1.43
N ASN A 213 -3.43 36.83 1.25
CA ASN A 213 -4.61 36.12 1.76
C ASN A 213 -4.33 35.26 3.01
N SER A 214 -3.30 35.58 3.80
CA SER A 214 -2.98 34.84 5.03
C SER A 214 -2.69 33.34 4.82
N ARG A 215 -2.25 32.95 3.64
CA ARG A 215 -1.82 31.59 3.28
C ARG A 215 -2.87 30.51 3.60
N PRO A 216 -4.09 30.55 3.00
CA PRO A 216 -5.15 29.61 3.32
C PRO A 216 -4.88 28.21 2.74
N PHE A 217 -5.49 27.19 3.33
CA PHE A 217 -5.73 25.94 2.61
C PHE A 217 -6.82 26.20 1.57
N ARG A 218 -6.47 26.04 0.27
CA ARG A 218 -7.42 26.20 -0.82
C ARG A 218 -8.41 25.05 -0.86
N GLU A 219 -7.91 23.85 -0.70
CA GLU A 219 -8.72 22.64 -0.74
C GLU A 219 -8.09 21.53 0.09
N THR A 220 -8.93 20.76 0.78
CA THR A 220 -8.55 19.48 1.40
C THR A 220 -9.62 18.47 1.09
N ASN A 221 -9.24 17.35 0.47
CA ASN A 221 -10.14 16.24 0.18
C ASN A 221 -9.91 15.12 1.19
N TYR A 222 -10.97 14.62 1.79
CA TYR A 222 -11.02 13.52 2.74
C TYR A 222 -11.68 12.34 2.07
N GLU A 223 -11.04 11.17 2.08
CA GLU A 223 -11.51 9.98 1.36
C GLU A 223 -11.39 8.73 2.25
N PRO A 224 -12.34 8.46 3.17
CA PRO A 224 -12.49 7.20 3.86
C PRO A 224 -13.07 6.13 2.94
N GLU A 225 -12.54 4.89 3.05
CA GLU A 225 -12.96 3.73 2.28
C GLU A 225 -13.08 2.50 3.19
N ILE A 226 -14.05 1.62 2.92
CA ILE A 226 -14.14 0.28 3.47
C ILE A 226 -14.16 -0.69 2.30
N LEU A 227 -13.24 -1.65 2.29
CA LEU A 227 -12.99 -2.56 1.18
C LEU A 227 -13.08 -4.01 1.66
N LEU A 228 -13.86 -4.82 1.00
CA LEU A 228 -13.81 -6.28 1.13
C LEU A 228 -12.93 -6.82 0.01
N VAL A 229 -11.77 -7.35 0.38
CA VAL A 229 -10.68 -7.74 -0.52
C VAL A 229 -10.59 -9.25 -0.60
N PHE A 230 -10.55 -9.78 -1.82
CA PHE A 230 -10.38 -11.20 -2.11
C PHE A 230 -9.08 -11.44 -2.85
N ARG A 231 -8.32 -12.42 -2.39
CA ARG A 231 -7.19 -12.98 -3.12
C ARG A 231 -7.69 -13.79 -4.31
N ASN A 232 -7.07 -13.60 -5.46
CA ASN A 232 -7.32 -14.34 -6.69
C ASN A 232 -6.06 -15.08 -7.15
N GLY A 233 -6.23 -16.03 -8.08
CA GLY A 233 -5.13 -16.86 -8.59
C GLY A 233 -5.29 -17.25 -10.06
N TYR A 234 -5.73 -16.34 -10.94
CA TYR A 234 -5.86 -16.59 -12.38
C TYR A 234 -4.74 -15.94 -13.18
N ARG A 235 -4.59 -16.36 -14.45
CA ARG A 235 -3.63 -15.78 -15.40
C ARG A 235 -4.34 -15.30 -16.65
N LEU A 236 -3.96 -14.09 -17.11
CA LEU A 236 -4.49 -13.50 -18.33
C LEU A 236 -3.34 -12.83 -19.11
N GLY A 237 -3.01 -13.34 -20.29
CA GLY A 237 -1.99 -12.74 -21.18
C GLY A 237 -0.61 -12.53 -20.53
N GLY A 238 -0.19 -13.44 -19.62
CA GLY A 238 1.07 -13.34 -18.88
C GLY A 238 0.99 -12.51 -17.60
N TRP A 239 -0.15 -11.89 -17.30
CA TRP A 239 -0.44 -11.23 -16.05
C TRP A 239 -1.08 -12.18 -15.04
N HIS A 240 -0.78 -11.99 -13.77
CA HIS A 240 -1.37 -12.74 -12.67
C HIS A 240 -2.45 -11.88 -12.01
N GLY A 241 -3.70 -12.34 -12.06
CA GLY A 241 -4.78 -11.74 -11.28
C GLY A 241 -4.61 -12.10 -9.81
N ARG A 242 -4.31 -11.10 -8.98
CA ARG A 242 -4.00 -11.28 -7.56
C ARG A 242 -5.15 -10.93 -6.66
N MET A 243 -5.89 -9.90 -7.01
CA MET A 243 -6.85 -9.29 -6.11
C MET A 243 -8.12 -8.86 -6.86
N ALA A 244 -9.26 -9.05 -6.20
CA ALA A 244 -10.49 -8.32 -6.49
C ALA A 244 -11.03 -7.74 -5.18
N SER A 245 -11.71 -6.60 -5.26
CA SER A 245 -12.40 -6.04 -4.09
C SER A 245 -13.70 -5.37 -4.49
N ILE A 246 -14.57 -5.22 -3.51
CA ILE A 246 -15.71 -4.32 -3.56
C ILE A 246 -15.69 -3.48 -2.28
N GLY A 247 -16.04 -2.21 -2.39
CA GLY A 247 -16.01 -1.32 -1.25
C GLY A 247 -16.93 -0.13 -1.39
N ILE A 248 -17.09 0.58 -0.29
CA ILE A 248 -17.76 1.87 -0.21
C ILE A 248 -16.71 2.95 0.01
N ASN A 249 -16.89 4.07 -0.64
CA ASN A 249 -16.00 5.21 -0.59
C ASN A 249 -16.84 6.47 -0.44
N HIS A 250 -16.49 7.27 0.55
CA HIS A 250 -16.96 8.65 0.68
C HIS A 250 -15.81 9.57 0.34
N GLN A 251 -16.07 10.64 -0.41
CA GLN A 251 -15.09 11.69 -0.64
C GLN A 251 -15.77 13.05 -0.48
N SER A 252 -15.19 13.91 0.36
CA SER A 252 -15.69 15.25 0.63
C SER A 252 -14.55 16.21 0.89
N ASN A 253 -14.80 17.52 0.73
CA ASN A 253 -13.83 18.53 1.11
C ASN A 253 -14.09 19.17 2.48
N GLY A 254 -15.19 18.80 3.15
CA GLY A 254 -15.51 19.26 4.51
C GLY A 254 -15.76 20.77 4.60
N ARG A 255 -16.09 21.44 3.49
CA ARG A 255 -16.37 22.87 3.46
C ARG A 255 -17.87 23.13 3.47
N SER A 256 -18.26 24.32 3.86
CA SER A 256 -19.62 24.83 3.71
C SER A 256 -19.81 25.47 2.33
N ASP A 257 -21.06 25.70 1.95
CA ASP A 257 -21.42 26.43 0.74
C ASP A 257 -20.77 27.83 0.69
N PRO A 258 -20.41 28.29 -0.49
CA PRO A 258 -20.58 27.66 -1.80
C PRO A 258 -19.44 26.70 -2.22
N PHE A 259 -18.57 26.32 -1.31
CA PHE A 259 -17.37 25.51 -1.59
C PHE A 259 -17.58 24.03 -1.32
N SER A 260 -18.70 23.62 -0.70
CA SER A 260 -18.97 22.22 -0.40
C SER A 260 -18.94 21.35 -1.65
N ARG A 261 -18.22 20.23 -1.58
CA ARG A 261 -18.21 19.16 -2.61
C ARG A 261 -18.11 17.82 -1.89
N SER A 262 -18.98 16.90 -2.30
CA SER A 262 -18.95 15.53 -1.78
C SER A 262 -19.57 14.54 -2.76
N TRP A 263 -19.22 13.30 -2.65
CA TRP A 263 -19.89 12.18 -3.30
C TRP A 263 -19.61 10.84 -2.64
N ASN A 264 -20.55 9.92 -2.81
CA ASN A 264 -20.47 8.56 -2.31
C ASN A 264 -20.40 7.58 -3.48
N ARG A 265 -19.58 6.54 -3.36
CA ARG A 265 -19.36 5.55 -4.43
C ARG A 265 -19.32 4.13 -3.88
N VAL A 266 -19.84 3.19 -4.67
CA VAL A 266 -19.46 1.78 -4.58
C VAL A 266 -18.36 1.54 -5.60
N ILE A 267 -17.22 1.02 -5.16
CA ILE A 267 -16.03 0.82 -5.99
C ILE A 267 -15.75 -0.68 -6.10
N GLY A 268 -15.68 -1.19 -7.33
CA GLY A 268 -15.07 -2.48 -7.62
C GLY A 268 -13.58 -2.31 -7.91
N THR A 269 -12.76 -3.30 -7.59
CA THR A 269 -11.34 -3.28 -7.97
C THR A 269 -10.93 -4.65 -8.51
N VAL A 270 -10.14 -4.63 -9.57
CA VAL A 270 -9.40 -5.80 -10.07
C VAL A 270 -7.96 -5.39 -10.23
N ALA A 271 -7.05 -6.19 -9.64
CA ALA A 271 -5.63 -5.89 -9.71
C ALA A 271 -4.83 -7.13 -10.17
N LEU A 272 -3.92 -6.86 -11.09
CA LEU A 272 -3.03 -7.85 -11.71
C LEU A 272 -1.58 -7.38 -11.57
N ASP A 273 -0.66 -8.32 -11.44
CA ASP A 273 0.76 -8.02 -11.52
C ASP A 273 1.51 -8.92 -12.52
N ARG A 274 2.67 -8.46 -12.94
CA ARG A 274 3.61 -9.18 -13.74
C ARG A 274 5.00 -8.65 -13.51
N ASP A 275 5.89 -9.45 -12.95
CA ASP A 275 7.24 -9.04 -12.59
C ASP A 275 7.22 -7.74 -11.76
N ASN A 276 7.78 -6.67 -12.31
CA ASN A 276 7.84 -5.34 -11.69
C ASN A 276 6.70 -4.41 -12.13
N TRP A 277 5.60 -4.95 -12.66
CA TRP A 277 4.43 -4.19 -13.09
C TRP A 277 3.22 -4.56 -12.25
N ALA A 278 2.42 -3.56 -11.90
CA ALA A 278 1.10 -3.74 -11.32
C ALA A 278 0.07 -2.92 -12.11
N LEU A 279 -1.07 -3.53 -12.41
CA LEU A 279 -2.20 -2.92 -13.12
C LEU A 279 -3.43 -3.03 -12.23
N THR A 280 -4.07 -1.89 -11.95
CA THR A 280 -5.28 -1.82 -11.14
C THR A 280 -6.37 -1.13 -11.93
N LEU A 281 -7.53 -1.76 -12.04
CA LEU A 281 -8.75 -1.21 -12.61
C LEU A 281 -9.77 -1.01 -11.51
N ARG A 282 -10.31 0.20 -11.37
CA ARG A 282 -11.28 0.58 -10.33
C ARG A 282 -12.53 1.21 -10.95
N PRO A 283 -13.51 0.44 -11.44
CA PRO A 283 -14.83 0.97 -11.78
C PRO A 283 -15.59 1.38 -10.52
N TRP A 284 -16.42 2.41 -10.65
CA TRP A 284 -17.29 2.84 -9.57
C TRP A 284 -18.69 3.21 -10.04
N TRP A 285 -19.61 3.16 -9.10
CA TRP A 285 -20.99 3.61 -9.24
C TRP A 285 -21.26 4.63 -8.15
N ARG A 286 -21.73 5.79 -8.58
CA ARG A 286 -22.14 6.83 -7.66
C ARG A 286 -23.40 6.40 -6.89
N VAL A 287 -23.41 6.67 -5.59
CA VAL A 287 -24.62 6.62 -4.76
C VAL A 287 -25.21 8.02 -4.75
N PRO A 288 -26.45 8.23 -5.22
CA PRO A 288 -27.06 9.56 -5.26
C PRO A 288 -27.24 10.18 -3.87
N ASP A 289 -26.97 11.46 -3.74
CA ASP A 289 -27.07 12.20 -2.47
C ASP A 289 -28.45 12.88 -2.25
N GLY A 290 -29.43 12.65 -3.14
CA GLY A 290 -30.78 13.19 -3.03
C GLY A 290 -30.93 14.60 -3.60
N SER A 291 -31.77 15.46 -2.96
CA SER A 291 -32.10 16.81 -3.46
C SER A 291 -31.03 17.86 -3.18
N ASP A 292 -30.18 17.62 -2.20
CA ASP A 292 -29.17 18.60 -1.72
C ASP A 292 -27.76 18.23 -2.22
N ASP A 293 -27.69 17.74 -3.47
CA ASP A 293 -26.43 17.31 -4.09
C ASP A 293 -25.56 18.51 -4.47
N ASP A 294 -24.37 18.61 -3.86
CA ASP A 294 -23.41 19.70 -4.05
C ASP A 294 -22.86 19.76 -5.50
N ASN A 295 -22.81 18.61 -6.18
CA ASN A 295 -22.13 18.44 -7.47
C ASN A 295 -22.80 17.33 -8.32
N PRO A 296 -24.05 17.54 -8.76
CA PRO A 296 -24.86 16.50 -9.39
C PRO A 296 -24.28 15.93 -10.69
N ASP A 297 -23.42 16.66 -11.36
CA ASP A 297 -22.76 16.31 -12.63
C ASP A 297 -21.32 15.77 -12.47
N ILE A 298 -20.86 15.47 -11.25
CA ILE A 298 -19.47 15.07 -11.00
C ILE A 298 -19.02 13.87 -11.85
N GLU A 299 -19.90 12.89 -12.11
CA GLU A 299 -19.59 11.74 -12.97
C GLU A 299 -19.35 12.13 -14.43
N ASP A 300 -19.86 13.27 -14.89
CA ASP A 300 -19.68 13.76 -16.24
C ASP A 300 -18.30 14.38 -16.49
N TYR A 301 -17.49 14.48 -15.43
CA TYR A 301 -16.11 14.95 -15.46
C TYR A 301 -15.14 13.92 -14.90
N MET A 302 -15.47 13.35 -13.73
CA MET A 302 -14.64 12.36 -13.05
C MET A 302 -14.73 10.96 -13.66
N GLY A 303 -15.73 10.71 -14.51
CA GLY A 303 -15.96 9.41 -15.14
C GLY A 303 -16.50 8.35 -14.17
N ARG A 304 -16.36 7.08 -14.56
CA ARG A 304 -16.90 5.91 -13.83
C ARG A 304 -15.85 4.87 -13.47
N GLY A 305 -14.59 5.27 -13.46
CA GLY A 305 -13.49 4.38 -13.10
C GLY A 305 -12.14 4.97 -13.43
N ASP A 306 -11.11 4.40 -12.83
CA ASP A 306 -9.71 4.66 -13.15
C ASP A 306 -8.95 3.39 -13.48
N LEU A 307 -7.88 3.54 -14.23
CA LEU A 307 -6.89 2.54 -14.53
C LEU A 307 -5.54 3.06 -14.06
N THR A 308 -4.87 2.34 -13.19
CA THR A 308 -3.54 2.71 -12.70
C THR A 308 -2.53 1.61 -13.07
N LEU A 309 -1.48 2.00 -13.78
CA LEU A 309 -0.35 1.15 -14.14
C LEU A 309 0.90 1.63 -13.40
N VAL A 310 1.54 0.73 -12.65
CA VAL A 310 2.76 1.03 -11.89
C VAL A 310 3.90 0.15 -12.39
N HIS A 311 5.09 0.72 -12.51
CA HIS A 311 6.32 0.02 -12.84
C HIS A 311 7.43 0.39 -11.86
N THR A 312 8.08 -0.63 -11.28
CA THR A 312 9.21 -0.45 -10.36
C THR A 312 10.49 -1.00 -10.97
N ARG A 313 11.58 -0.24 -10.94
CA ARG A 313 12.89 -0.70 -11.41
C ARG A 313 14.03 0.12 -10.82
N GLY A 314 15.02 -0.56 -10.24
CA GLY A 314 16.26 0.09 -9.77
C GLY A 314 16.01 1.20 -8.73
N GLY A 315 15.00 1.02 -7.88
CA GLY A 315 14.59 2.03 -6.90
C GLY A 315 13.72 3.15 -7.48
N HIS A 316 13.49 3.20 -8.80
CA HIS A 316 12.52 4.11 -9.43
C HIS A 316 11.13 3.48 -9.43
N GLU A 317 10.12 4.30 -9.24
CA GLU A 317 8.73 3.94 -9.44
C GLU A 317 8.08 4.93 -10.43
N LEU A 318 7.41 4.39 -11.43
CA LEU A 318 6.64 5.13 -12.41
C LEU A 318 5.19 4.68 -12.29
N ALA A 319 4.27 5.62 -12.12
CA ALA A 319 2.85 5.32 -12.10
C ALA A 319 2.11 6.19 -13.12
N LEU A 320 1.17 5.57 -13.85
CA LEU A 320 0.29 6.26 -14.77
C LEU A 320 -1.15 5.93 -14.40
N MET A 321 -1.90 6.92 -13.98
CA MET A 321 -3.35 6.85 -13.79
C MET A 321 -4.06 7.47 -14.98
N ALA A 322 -5.08 6.79 -15.47
CA ALA A 322 -5.97 7.28 -16.50
C ALA A 322 -7.43 7.09 -16.07
N ARG A 323 -8.25 8.11 -16.27
CA ARG A 323 -9.70 8.00 -16.11
C ARG A 323 -10.39 8.75 -17.24
N HIS A 324 -11.60 8.30 -17.59
CA HIS A 324 -12.35 8.87 -18.71
C HIS A 324 -13.85 8.59 -18.54
N THR A 325 -14.68 9.51 -19.03
CA THR A 325 -16.15 9.35 -19.03
C THR A 325 -16.63 8.27 -19.99
N LEU A 326 -15.80 7.81 -20.92
CA LEU A 326 -16.13 6.87 -22.01
C LEU A 326 -17.27 7.37 -22.92
N ARG A 327 -17.48 8.70 -22.95
CA ARG A 327 -18.40 9.38 -23.84
C ARG A 327 -17.62 10.01 -25.01
N GLY A 328 -18.32 10.36 -26.11
CA GLY A 328 -17.74 11.03 -27.28
C GLY A 328 -18.13 12.49 -27.37
N GLY A 329 -17.51 13.24 -28.32
CA GLY A 329 -17.81 14.65 -28.57
C GLY A 329 -17.44 15.56 -27.40
N GLU A 330 -18.26 16.52 -27.06
CA GLU A 330 -18.04 17.49 -25.99
C GLU A 330 -18.08 16.88 -24.59
N ASP A 331 -18.66 15.70 -24.45
CA ASP A 331 -18.71 14.91 -23.21
C ASP A 331 -17.49 14.00 -23.04
N SER A 332 -16.55 14.03 -23.97
CA SER A 332 -15.27 13.32 -23.88
C SER A 332 -14.35 14.02 -22.88
N ARG A 333 -14.46 13.64 -21.62
CA ARG A 333 -13.72 14.24 -20.51
C ARG A 333 -12.94 13.16 -19.75
N GLY A 334 -11.85 13.56 -19.12
CA GLY A 334 -11.02 12.63 -18.38
C GLY A 334 -9.81 13.32 -17.77
N ALA A 335 -8.92 12.51 -17.24
CA ALA A 335 -7.64 12.95 -16.70
C ALA A 335 -6.57 11.90 -16.88
N LEU A 336 -5.33 12.35 -16.98
CA LEU A 336 -4.10 11.56 -16.90
C LEU A 336 -3.25 12.09 -15.75
N GLN A 337 -2.72 11.21 -14.93
CA GLN A 337 -1.73 11.56 -13.91
C GLN A 337 -0.51 10.66 -14.08
N PHE A 338 0.65 11.25 -14.11
CA PHE A 338 1.93 10.58 -14.11
C PHE A 338 2.67 10.93 -12.83
N ASP A 339 3.15 9.92 -12.12
CA ASP A 339 3.97 10.05 -10.93
C ASP A 339 5.32 9.37 -11.18
N TRP A 340 6.40 10.01 -10.78
CA TRP A 340 7.74 9.46 -10.80
C TRP A 340 8.41 9.63 -9.44
N GLY A 341 8.57 8.51 -8.75
CA GLY A 341 9.36 8.39 -7.54
C GLY A 341 10.78 7.93 -7.85
N PHE A 342 11.81 8.59 -7.31
CA PHE A 342 13.20 8.24 -7.53
C PHE A 342 14.04 8.40 -6.26
N PRO A 343 15.07 7.57 -6.07
CA PRO A 343 15.92 7.65 -4.88
C PRO A 343 16.81 8.90 -4.92
N ILE A 344 16.78 9.72 -3.88
CA ILE A 344 17.76 10.80 -3.63
C ILE A 344 18.89 10.25 -2.75
N ASN A 345 18.52 9.51 -1.73
CA ASN A 345 19.45 8.81 -0.85
C ASN A 345 18.76 7.54 -0.27
N ARG A 346 19.36 6.91 0.75
CA ARG A 346 18.82 5.66 1.33
C ARG A 346 17.46 5.82 2.00
N THR A 347 17.08 7.04 2.39
CA THR A 347 15.87 7.31 3.19
C THR A 347 14.91 8.25 2.46
N LEU A 348 15.43 9.16 1.64
CA LEU A 348 14.65 10.21 0.99
C LEU A 348 14.46 9.89 -0.49
N ARG A 349 13.24 10.02 -0.95
CA ARG A 349 12.86 9.84 -2.36
C ARG A 349 12.35 11.17 -2.93
N GLY A 350 12.76 11.48 -4.15
CA GLY A 350 12.18 12.57 -4.91
C GLY A 350 10.87 12.15 -5.54
N HIS A 351 9.96 13.09 -5.74
CA HIS A 351 8.66 12.86 -6.35
C HIS A 351 8.34 13.96 -7.36
N VAL A 352 8.01 13.55 -8.57
CA VAL A 352 7.48 14.41 -9.62
C VAL A 352 6.08 13.92 -9.96
N GLN A 353 5.12 14.84 -10.02
CA GLN A 353 3.75 14.57 -10.42
C GLN A 353 3.36 15.49 -11.56
N VAL A 354 2.76 14.93 -12.59
CA VAL A 354 2.13 15.68 -13.70
C VAL A 354 0.69 15.19 -13.81
N PHE A 355 -0.24 16.14 -13.79
CA PHE A 355 -1.66 15.85 -13.99
C PHE A 355 -2.19 16.74 -15.12
N ASP A 356 -2.97 16.18 -16.03
CA ASP A 356 -3.72 16.93 -17.06
C ASP A 356 -5.14 16.41 -17.12
N GLY A 357 -6.10 17.31 -17.08
CA GLY A 357 -7.51 16.94 -17.19
C GLY A 357 -8.40 17.58 -16.15
N TYR A 358 -9.54 16.95 -15.92
CA TYR A 358 -10.57 17.37 -14.96
C TYR A 358 -10.37 16.72 -13.60
N GLY A 359 -10.71 17.45 -12.53
CA GLY A 359 -10.82 16.88 -11.19
C GLY A 359 -9.49 16.51 -10.56
N GLU A 360 -8.53 17.41 -10.58
CA GLU A 360 -7.32 17.32 -9.77
C GLU A 360 -7.66 17.35 -8.28
N SER A 361 -8.71 18.08 -7.91
CA SER A 361 -9.33 18.08 -6.57
C SER A 361 -10.85 18.08 -6.69
N LEU A 362 -11.57 17.94 -5.56
CA LEU A 362 -13.02 17.96 -5.59
C LEU A 362 -13.60 19.32 -6.00
N ILE A 363 -13.02 20.40 -5.51
CA ILE A 363 -13.47 21.74 -5.91
C ILE A 363 -13.23 22.02 -7.40
N ASP A 364 -12.27 21.33 -8.01
CA ASP A 364 -11.88 21.41 -9.39
C ASP A 364 -12.46 20.27 -10.25
N TYR A 365 -13.50 19.57 -9.78
CA TYR A 365 -14.01 18.36 -10.44
C TYR A 365 -14.39 18.61 -11.91
N ASN A 366 -14.91 19.80 -12.23
CA ASN A 366 -15.34 20.24 -13.56
C ASN A 366 -14.41 21.29 -14.20
N HIS A 367 -13.25 21.54 -13.57
CA HIS A 367 -12.22 22.45 -14.11
C HIS A 367 -11.08 21.62 -14.73
N ARG A 368 -10.66 22.03 -15.95
CA ARG A 368 -9.55 21.39 -16.64
C ARG A 368 -8.29 22.25 -16.58
N ALA A 369 -7.23 21.68 -16.05
CA ALA A 369 -5.92 22.31 -16.07
C ALA A 369 -4.80 21.26 -16.12
N THR A 370 -3.58 21.73 -16.42
CA THR A 370 -2.36 20.95 -16.27
C THR A 370 -1.65 21.37 -14.98
N TYR A 371 -1.30 20.39 -14.18
CA TYR A 371 -0.58 20.60 -12.92
C TYR A 371 0.77 19.90 -12.98
N VAL A 372 1.80 20.55 -12.42
CA VAL A 372 3.15 19.99 -12.32
C VAL A 372 3.64 20.16 -10.89
N GLY A 373 3.98 19.07 -10.23
CA GLY A 373 4.44 19.04 -8.86
C GLY A 373 5.86 18.46 -8.71
N LEU A 374 6.66 19.08 -7.86
CA LEU A 374 8.00 18.64 -7.51
C LEU A 374 8.16 18.64 -5.99
N GLY A 375 8.71 17.55 -5.47
CA GLY A 375 8.95 17.43 -4.03
C GLY A 375 9.54 16.09 -3.62
N ILE A 376 9.06 15.57 -2.51
CA ILE A 376 9.54 14.32 -1.92
C ILE A 376 8.37 13.39 -1.62
N SER A 377 8.63 12.08 -1.66
CA SER A 377 7.73 11.05 -1.16
C SER A 377 8.35 10.30 0.01
N LEU A 378 7.49 9.92 0.95
CA LEU A 378 7.81 9.04 2.07
C LEU A 378 7.43 7.60 1.76
N MET A 379 6.34 7.41 1.01
CA MET A 379 5.83 6.12 0.57
C MET A 379 5.25 6.28 -0.83
N GLU A 380 5.47 5.27 -1.67
CA GLU A 380 4.95 5.20 -3.02
C GLU A 380 3.93 4.07 -3.14
N TRP A 381 3.53 3.70 -4.36
CA TRP A 381 2.55 2.63 -4.57
C TRP A 381 3.05 1.26 -4.07
N PHE A 382 4.38 0.97 -4.22
CA PHE A 382 4.98 -0.32 -3.86
C PHE A 382 6.36 -0.19 -3.21
#